data_2f88cc0a171883697d4a58850f8537d4
#
_entry.id   2f88cc0a171883697d4a58850f8537d4
#
_cell.length_a   1.000
_cell.length_b   1.000
_cell.length_c   1.000
_cell.angle_alpha   90.00
_cell.angle_beta   90.00
_cell.angle_gamma   90.00
#
_symmetry.space_group_name_H-M   'P 1'
#
loop_
_entity.id
_entity.type
_entity.pdbx_description
1 polymer ?
#
loop_
_entity_poly.entity_id
_entity_poly.type
_entity_poly.pdbx_seq_one_letter_code
_entity_poly.pdbx_strand_id
1 'polypeptide(L)'
;GRISALPGALIMLVIVCYDVNTETREGRRRLRRVAKLCESVGQRVQKSVFECQVDRARFEVLERELVAEIKDGEDNLRFYRIAELKGYEVREHGCFRATDFDAPLIL
;
A
#
# COMPACT_ATOMS: atom_id res chain seq x y z
N GLY A 1 -4.94 -11.15 -2.22
CA GLY A 1 -6.22 -11.33 -2.80
C GLY A 1 -6.33 -10.75 -4.19
N ARG A 2 -7.24 -11.27 -4.92
CA ARG A 2 -7.49 -10.80 -6.26
C ARG A 2 -8.45 -9.63 -6.24
N ILE A 3 -8.15 -8.65 -7.05
CA ILE A 3 -9.03 -7.51 -7.24
C ILE A 3 -10.01 -7.87 -8.34
N SER A 4 -11.30 -7.78 -8.03
CA SER A 4 -12.34 -7.95 -9.03
C SER A 4 -12.73 -6.57 -9.54
N ALA A 5 -12.44 -6.30 -10.80
CA ALA A 5 -12.90 -5.11 -11.46
C ALA A 5 -14.17 -5.43 -12.22
N LEU A 6 -15.08 -4.47 -12.32
CA LEU A 6 -16.26 -4.60 -13.17
C LEU A 6 -15.83 -4.69 -14.63
N PRO A 7 -16.56 -5.47 -15.47
CA PRO A 7 -16.28 -5.50 -16.89
C PRO A 7 -16.23 -4.09 -17.47
N GLY A 8 -15.19 -3.78 -18.22
CA GLY A 8 -15.00 -2.47 -18.82
C GLY A 8 -14.35 -1.43 -17.92
N ALA A 9 -14.14 -1.73 -16.65
CA ALA A 9 -13.45 -0.81 -15.76
C ALA A 9 -11.97 -0.73 -16.13
N LEU A 10 -11.43 0.50 -16.12
CA LEU A 10 -10.00 0.70 -16.36
C LEU A 10 -9.22 0.40 -15.09
N ILE A 11 -8.26 -0.48 -15.23
CA ILE A 11 -7.34 -0.81 -14.14
C ILE A 11 -6.12 0.09 -14.24
N MET A 12 -5.76 0.68 -13.13
CA MET A 12 -4.53 1.47 -13.02
C MET A 12 -3.61 0.82 -12.02
N LEU A 13 -2.32 1.10 -12.15
CA LEU A 13 -1.36 0.76 -11.12
C LEU A 13 -1.28 1.92 -10.13
N VAL A 14 -1.42 1.61 -8.86
CA VAL A 14 -1.23 2.59 -7.80
C VAL A 14 -0.08 2.10 -6.94
N ILE A 15 0.93 2.95 -6.78
CA ILE A 15 2.03 2.67 -5.87
C ILE A 15 1.74 3.43 -4.60
N VAL A 16 1.61 2.71 -3.50
CA VAL A 16 1.37 3.30 -2.18
C VAL A 16 2.66 3.28 -1.39
N CYS A 17 3.07 4.45 -0.94
CA CYS A 17 4.24 4.59 -0.07
C CYS A 17 3.77 5.22 1.24
N TYR A 18 4.23 4.71 2.35
CA TYR A 18 3.87 5.28 3.64
C TYR A 18 5.06 5.31 4.58
N ASP A 19 5.03 6.28 5.48
CA ASP A 19 6.01 6.40 6.55
C ASP A 19 5.22 6.71 7.81
N VAL A 20 5.11 5.72 8.69
CA VAL A 20 4.32 5.83 9.91
C VAL A 20 5.26 5.91 11.10
N ASN A 21 5.03 6.89 11.96
CA ASN A 21 5.82 7.05 13.17
C ASN A 21 5.56 5.88 14.12
N THR A 22 6.61 5.12 14.43
CA THR A 22 6.51 3.93 15.26
C THR A 22 7.12 4.11 16.65
N GLU A 23 7.35 5.34 17.07
CA GLU A 23 7.88 5.62 18.40
C GLU A 23 6.89 5.29 19.50
N THR A 24 5.60 5.28 19.18
CA THR A 24 4.56 4.96 20.14
C THR A 24 3.89 3.63 19.80
N ARG A 25 3.21 3.06 20.77
CA ARG A 25 2.42 1.85 20.59
C ARG A 25 1.30 2.07 19.57
N GLU A 26 0.65 3.22 19.63
CA GLU A 26 -0.41 3.61 18.69
C GLU A 26 0.13 3.70 17.27
N GLY A 27 1.33 4.26 17.11
CA GLY A 27 1.96 4.35 15.80
C GLY A 27 2.28 2.98 15.22
N ARG A 28 2.78 2.07 16.04
CA ARG A 28 3.04 0.70 15.59
C ARG A 28 1.75 -0.01 15.19
N ARG A 29 0.66 0.27 15.89
CA ARG A 29 -0.66 -0.26 15.54
C ARG A 29 -1.16 0.31 14.21
N ARG A 30 -0.98 1.61 14.00
CA ARG A 30 -1.35 2.25 12.73
C ARG A 30 -0.54 1.64 11.56
N LEU A 31 0.74 1.42 11.77
CA LEU A 31 1.58 0.79 10.75
C LEU A 31 1.00 -0.55 10.30
N ARG A 32 0.62 -1.41 11.26
CA ARG A 32 0.04 -2.71 10.93
C ARG A 32 -1.27 -2.59 10.17
N ARG A 33 -2.13 -1.63 10.54
CA ARG A 33 -3.41 -1.43 9.87
C ARG A 33 -3.24 -0.89 8.46
N VAL A 34 -2.31 0.04 8.28
CA VAL A 34 -1.99 0.57 6.95
C VAL A 34 -1.51 -0.57 6.06
N ALA A 35 -0.59 -1.39 6.55
CA ALA A 35 -0.09 -2.52 5.79
C ALA A 35 -1.20 -3.50 5.41
N LYS A 36 -2.10 -3.82 6.34
CA LYS A 36 -3.21 -4.73 6.06
C LYS A 36 -4.15 -4.19 5.00
N LEU A 37 -4.45 -2.91 5.03
CA LEU A 37 -5.28 -2.29 4.00
C LEU A 37 -4.63 -2.41 2.63
N CYS A 38 -3.34 -2.14 2.54
CA CYS A 38 -2.62 -2.26 1.28
C CYS A 38 -2.55 -3.72 0.80
N GLU A 39 -2.31 -4.66 1.72
CA GLU A 39 -2.26 -6.08 1.38
C GLU A 39 -3.57 -6.60 0.81
N SER A 40 -4.69 -6.02 1.23
CA SER A 40 -6.00 -6.46 0.74
C SER A 40 -6.22 -6.18 -0.74
N VAL A 41 -5.46 -5.26 -1.33
CA VAL A 41 -5.64 -4.84 -2.72
C VAL A 41 -4.35 -4.88 -3.54
N GLY A 42 -3.22 -5.18 -2.93
CA GLY A 42 -1.95 -5.09 -3.62
C GLY A 42 -0.90 -6.03 -3.07
N GLN A 43 0.31 -5.84 -3.57
CA GLN A 43 1.45 -6.65 -3.21
C GLN A 43 2.57 -5.78 -2.66
N ARG A 44 3.13 -6.19 -1.53
CA ARG A 44 4.26 -5.48 -0.94
C ARG A 44 5.50 -5.71 -1.82
N VAL A 45 6.17 -4.63 -2.17
CA VAL A 45 7.40 -4.68 -2.98
C VAL A 45 8.60 -4.10 -2.24
N GLN A 46 8.35 -3.32 -1.20
CA GLN A 46 9.34 -2.82 -0.27
C GLN A 46 8.67 -2.74 1.09
N LYS A 47 9.43 -2.49 2.14
CA LYS A 47 8.92 -2.43 3.52
C LYS A 47 7.61 -1.65 3.64
N SER A 48 7.58 -0.46 3.04
CA SER A 48 6.44 0.44 3.14
C SER A 48 6.00 0.89 1.75
N VAL A 49 6.12 -0.01 0.76
CA VAL A 49 5.72 0.26 -0.61
C VAL A 49 4.91 -0.91 -1.13
N PHE A 50 3.74 -0.60 -1.66
CA PHE A 50 2.83 -1.60 -2.24
C PHE A 50 2.48 -1.21 -3.67
N GLU A 51 2.39 -2.22 -4.53
CA GLU A 51 1.85 -2.07 -5.87
C GLU A 51 0.45 -2.64 -5.90
N CYS A 52 -0.52 -1.81 -6.26
CA CYS A 52 -1.92 -2.17 -6.27
C CYS A 52 -2.49 -1.96 -7.67
N GLN A 53 -3.15 -2.99 -8.23
CA GLN A 53 -3.86 -2.85 -9.49
C GLN A 53 -5.34 -2.73 -9.18
N VAL A 54 -5.87 -1.54 -9.37
CA VAL A 54 -7.23 -1.20 -8.92
C VAL A 54 -7.92 -0.34 -9.96
N ASP A 55 -9.25 -0.41 -9.99
CA ASP A 55 -10.03 0.58 -10.72
C ASP A 55 -10.19 1.85 -9.87
N ARG A 56 -10.81 2.87 -10.46
CA ARG A 56 -10.97 4.14 -9.77
C ARG A 56 -11.79 4.02 -8.48
N ALA A 57 -12.88 3.27 -8.53
CA ALA A 57 -13.75 3.13 -7.37
C ALA A 57 -13.00 2.46 -6.21
N ARG A 58 -12.23 1.42 -6.52
CA ARG A 58 -11.44 0.72 -5.51
C ARG A 58 -10.34 1.60 -4.95
N PHE A 59 -9.71 2.37 -5.81
CA PHE A 59 -8.68 3.32 -5.37
C PHE A 59 -9.25 4.36 -4.41
N GLU A 60 -10.42 4.90 -4.71
CA GLU A 60 -11.04 5.91 -3.85
C GLU A 60 -11.36 5.35 -2.46
N VAL A 61 -11.82 4.10 -2.40
CA VAL A 61 -12.06 3.45 -1.12
C VAL A 61 -10.76 3.25 -0.35
N LEU A 62 -9.72 2.76 -1.03
CA LEU A 62 -8.42 2.55 -0.42
C LEU A 62 -7.84 3.84 0.13
N GLU A 63 -7.86 4.90 -0.68
CA GLU A 63 -7.35 6.19 -0.25
C GLU A 63 -8.08 6.71 0.97
N ARG A 64 -9.40 6.65 0.96
CA ARG A 64 -10.20 7.10 2.09
C ARG A 64 -9.88 6.32 3.37
N GLU A 65 -9.76 5.01 3.26
CA GLU A 65 -9.47 4.17 4.41
C GLU A 65 -8.07 4.42 4.96
N LEU A 66 -7.09 4.59 4.08
CA LEU A 66 -5.73 4.87 4.50
C LEU A 66 -5.59 6.26 5.12
N VAL A 67 -6.24 7.25 4.53
CA VAL A 67 -6.23 8.61 5.09
C VAL A 67 -6.88 8.63 6.47
N ALA A 68 -7.94 7.87 6.67
CA ALA A 68 -8.60 7.78 7.96
C ALA A 68 -7.73 7.10 9.02
N GLU A 69 -6.81 6.24 8.61
CA GLU A 69 -5.97 5.49 9.54
C GLU A 69 -4.76 6.29 10.02
N ILE A 70 -4.16 7.11 9.17
CA ILE A 70 -2.92 7.81 9.52
C ILE A 70 -3.19 9.00 10.45
N LYS A 71 -2.12 9.46 11.08
CA LYS A 71 -2.14 10.66 11.93
C LYS A 71 -1.32 11.75 11.25
N ASP A 72 -2.01 12.82 10.83
CA ASP A 72 -1.43 13.87 9.99
C ASP A 72 -0.11 14.43 10.49
N GLY A 73 0.02 14.71 11.73
CA GLY A 73 1.23 15.35 12.26
C GLY A 73 2.41 14.41 12.41
N GLU A 74 2.21 13.11 12.25
CA GLU A 74 3.23 12.11 12.55
C GLU A 74 3.52 11.16 11.41
N ASP A 75 2.57 10.97 10.51
CA ASP A 75 2.66 9.97 9.45
C ASP A 75 2.63 10.61 8.08
N ASN A 76 3.15 9.90 7.08
CA ASN A 76 3.10 10.33 5.69
C ASN A 76 2.53 9.21 4.84
N LEU A 77 1.74 9.59 3.84
CA LEU A 77 1.10 8.67 2.91
C LEU A 77 1.18 9.28 1.53
N ARG A 78 1.63 8.49 0.57
CA ARG A 78 1.81 8.97 -0.81
C ARG A 78 1.33 7.94 -1.80
N PHE A 79 0.63 8.41 -2.82
CA PHE A 79 0.14 7.58 -3.92
C PHE A 79 0.72 8.04 -5.23
N TYR A 80 1.18 7.10 -6.03
CA TYR A 80 1.50 7.34 -7.43
C TYR A 80 0.51 6.57 -8.26
N ARG A 81 -0.19 7.24 -9.16
CA ARG A 81 -1.19 6.61 -10.03
C ARG A 81 -0.67 6.55 -11.45
N ILE A 82 -0.66 5.36 -12.01
CA ILE A 82 -0.27 5.14 -13.39
C ILE A 82 -1.52 4.60 -14.10
N ALA A 83 -2.16 5.46 -14.88
CA ALA A 83 -3.44 5.13 -15.48
C ALA A 83 -3.32 4.19 -16.67
N GLU A 84 -2.15 4.15 -17.32
CA GLU A 84 -1.93 3.30 -18.47
C GLU A 84 -0.79 2.34 -18.18
N LEU A 85 -1.08 1.04 -18.29
CA LEU A 85 -0.09 0.00 -17.99
C LEU A 85 0.71 -0.42 -19.22
N LYS A 86 0.28 -0.05 -20.42
CA LYS A 86 0.98 -0.39 -21.64
C LYS A 86 2.33 0.32 -21.68
N GLY A 87 3.39 -0.46 -21.90
CA GLY A 87 4.73 0.08 -21.87
C GLY A 87 5.34 0.18 -20.48
N TYR A 88 4.57 -0.14 -19.47
CA TYR A 88 5.05 -0.16 -18.10
C TYR A 88 6.08 -1.28 -17.91
N GLU A 89 7.14 -0.98 -17.22
CA GLU A 89 8.23 -1.92 -17.00
C GLU A 89 8.75 -1.80 -15.57
N VAL A 90 9.00 -2.94 -14.95
CA VAL A 90 9.65 -3.00 -13.64
C VAL A 90 10.98 -3.71 -13.80
N ARG A 91 12.03 -3.09 -13.31
CA ARG A 91 13.33 -3.72 -13.19
C ARG A 91 13.68 -3.82 -11.73
N GLU A 92 13.93 -5.02 -11.29
CA GLU A 92 14.25 -5.28 -9.89
C GLU A 92 15.58 -5.99 -9.79
N HIS A 93 16.39 -5.56 -8.84
CA HIS A 93 17.69 -6.15 -8.56
C HIS A 93 17.77 -6.48 -7.09
N GLY A 94 18.39 -7.60 -6.78
CA GLY A 94 18.51 -8.03 -5.41
C GLY A 94 17.31 -8.84 -4.97
N CYS A 95 17.09 -8.88 -3.68
CA CYS A 95 16.11 -9.75 -3.08
C CYS A 95 15.29 -8.98 -2.07
N PHE A 96 13.97 -8.99 -2.21
CA PHE A 96 13.09 -8.45 -1.20
C PHE A 96 12.47 -9.59 -0.40
N ARG A 97 12.64 -9.52 0.92
CA ARG A 97 12.02 -10.48 1.84
C ARG A 97 10.86 -9.81 2.53
N ALA A 98 9.65 -10.30 2.23
CA ALA A 98 8.44 -9.77 2.83
C ALA A 98 8.17 -10.33 4.23
N THR A 99 9.05 -11.21 4.71
CA THR A 99 8.85 -11.89 5.98
C THR A 99 8.95 -10.93 7.16
N ASP A 100 7.95 -10.99 8.02
CA ASP A 100 8.01 -10.45 9.38
C ASP A 100 8.07 -8.95 9.55
N PHE A 101 7.85 -8.17 8.47
CA PHE A 101 7.76 -6.72 8.63
C PHE A 101 6.56 -6.28 9.45
N ASP A 102 5.53 -7.13 9.52
CA ASP A 102 4.31 -6.85 10.26
C ASP A 102 4.25 -7.60 11.59
N ALA A 103 5.24 -8.44 11.85
CA ALA A 103 5.30 -9.19 13.08
C ALA A 103 5.71 -8.28 14.25
N PRO A 104 5.28 -8.58 15.47
CA PRO A 104 5.77 -7.83 16.63
C PRO A 104 7.29 -7.94 16.69
N LEU A 105 7.93 -6.80 16.89
CA LEU A 105 9.36 -6.80 17.12
C LEU A 105 9.63 -7.40 18.50
N ILE A 106 10.24 -8.57 18.49
CA ILE A 106 10.74 -9.18 19.72
C ILE A 106 12.19 -8.77 19.80
N LEU A 107 12.44 -7.80 20.59
CA LEU A 107 13.82 -7.35 20.82
C LEU A 107 14.34 -7.93 22.10
#